data_e916d57a9aab1a1b06d93347edfd139c
#
_entry.id   e916d57a9aab1a1b06d93347edfd139c
#
_cell.length_a   1.000
_cell.length_b   1.000
_cell.length_c   1.000
_cell.angle_alpha   90.00
_cell.angle_beta   90.00
_cell.angle_gamma   90.00
#
_symmetry.space_group_name_H-M   'P 1'
#
loop_
_entity.id
_entity.type
_entity.pdbx_description
1 polymer ?
#
loop_
_entity_poly.entity_id
_entity_poly.type
_entity_poly.pdbx_seq_one_letter_code
_entity_poly.pdbx_strand_id
1 'polypeptide(L)'
;MIFHFETHGVTFTEEDKDYFLKRFAKLEQLLGFDAGDSDSVEVRISLEKSKHHSGGRFCAEAGVTSPHGGKFHAEVMEDTFQKCADELKLKLRAQIEGFHGKRKE
;
A
#
# COMPACT_ATOMS: atom_id res chain seq x y z
N MET A 1 7.88 -9.03 3.38
CA MET A 1 6.51 -8.47 3.47
C MET A 1 5.48 -9.54 3.15
N ILE A 2 4.41 -9.55 3.90
CA ILE A 2 3.28 -10.44 3.69
C ILE A 2 2.12 -9.61 3.14
N PHE A 3 1.64 -9.94 1.95
CA PHE A 3 0.58 -9.18 1.29
C PHE A 3 -0.76 -9.93 1.39
N HIS A 4 -1.79 -9.18 1.73
CA HIS A 4 -3.18 -9.67 1.75
C HIS A 4 -4.00 -8.78 0.82
N PHE A 5 -4.60 -9.38 -0.20
CA PHE A 5 -5.45 -8.66 -1.14
C PHE A 5 -6.91 -9.01 -0.91
N GLU A 6 -7.75 -8.02 -0.83
CA GLU A 6 -9.19 -8.17 -0.72
C GLU A 6 -9.85 -7.36 -1.83
N THR A 7 -10.71 -8.01 -2.61
CA THR A 7 -11.37 -7.36 -3.75
C THR A 7 -12.87 -7.53 -3.67
N HIS A 8 -13.60 -6.48 -4.02
CA HIS A 8 -15.06 -6.47 -4.00
C HIS A 8 -15.60 -5.93 -5.32
N GLY A 9 -16.18 -6.82 -6.13
CA GLY A 9 -16.82 -6.42 -7.39
C GLY A 9 -15.88 -5.92 -8.48
N VAL A 10 -14.61 -6.25 -8.40
CA VAL A 10 -13.61 -5.85 -9.39
C VAL A 10 -12.88 -7.07 -9.93
N THR A 11 -12.42 -6.97 -11.17
CA THR A 11 -11.57 -8.00 -11.77
C THR A 11 -10.12 -7.64 -11.49
N PHE A 12 -9.46 -8.45 -10.69
CA PHE A 12 -8.07 -8.21 -10.29
C PHE A 12 -7.22 -9.39 -10.78
N THR A 13 -6.38 -9.13 -11.77
CA THR A 13 -5.58 -10.17 -12.42
C THR A 13 -4.24 -10.38 -11.72
N GLU A 14 -3.54 -11.46 -12.07
CA GLU A 14 -2.19 -11.70 -11.57
C GLU A 14 -1.22 -10.60 -11.98
N GLU A 15 -1.42 -10.01 -13.16
CA GLU A 15 -0.61 -8.88 -13.61
C GLU A 15 -0.82 -7.66 -12.71
N ASP A 16 -2.07 -7.39 -12.33
CA ASP A 16 -2.39 -6.30 -11.42
C ASP A 16 -1.73 -6.52 -10.06
N LYS A 17 -1.82 -7.74 -9.56
CA LYS A 17 -1.21 -8.14 -8.30
C LYS A 17 0.31 -7.93 -8.34
N ASP A 18 0.96 -8.39 -9.41
CA ASP A 18 2.40 -8.24 -9.60
C ASP A 18 2.81 -6.76 -9.62
N TYR A 19 2.00 -5.91 -10.22
CA TYR A 19 2.26 -4.49 -10.27
C TYR A 19 2.29 -3.89 -8.85
N PHE A 20 1.30 -4.25 -8.03
CA PHE A 20 1.27 -3.81 -6.63
C PHE A 20 2.48 -4.32 -5.86
N LEU A 21 2.82 -5.60 -6.02
CA LEU A 21 3.95 -6.20 -5.31
C LEU A 21 5.26 -5.50 -5.66
N LYS A 22 5.49 -5.21 -6.94
CA LYS A 22 6.71 -4.54 -7.39
C LYS A 22 6.80 -3.11 -6.88
N ARG A 23 5.68 -2.39 -6.89
CA ARG A 23 5.66 -1.01 -6.42
C ARG A 23 5.87 -0.93 -4.91
N PHE A 24 5.22 -1.81 -4.17
CA PHE A 24 5.29 -1.80 -2.71
C PHE A 24 6.59 -2.39 -2.16
N ALA A 25 7.29 -3.21 -2.93
CA ALA A 25 8.57 -3.77 -2.51
C ALA A 25 9.58 -2.68 -2.14
N LYS A 26 9.52 -1.53 -2.79
CA LYS A 26 10.41 -0.41 -2.51
C LYS A 26 10.17 0.22 -1.13
N LEU A 27 8.97 0.04 -0.56
CA LEU A 27 8.67 0.55 0.78
C LEU A 27 9.40 -0.21 1.87
N GLU A 28 9.76 -1.46 1.60
CA GLU A 28 10.49 -2.30 2.55
C GLU A 28 11.81 -1.67 2.97
N GLN A 29 12.52 -1.06 2.01
CA GLN A 29 13.78 -0.38 2.28
C GLN A 29 13.59 0.84 3.18
N LEU A 30 12.47 1.53 3.02
CA LEU A 30 12.15 2.72 3.81
C LEU A 30 11.81 2.37 5.26
N LEU A 31 11.34 1.15 5.50
CA LEU A 31 10.97 0.70 6.84
C LEU A 31 12.19 0.36 7.70
N GLY A 32 13.38 0.29 7.10
CA GLY A 32 14.63 0.15 7.84
C GLY A 32 14.84 -1.19 8.52
N PHE A 33 14.37 -2.27 7.92
CA PHE A 33 14.50 -3.60 8.50
C PHE A 33 15.80 -4.27 8.17
N ASP A 34 16.28 -5.07 9.13
CA ASP A 34 17.21 -6.12 8.82
C ASP A 34 16.47 -7.24 8.06
N ALA A 35 17.21 -8.05 7.32
CA ALA A 35 16.62 -9.06 6.44
C ALA A 35 15.67 -10.02 7.15
N GLY A 36 15.84 -10.26 8.44
CA GLY A 36 14.98 -11.15 9.20
C GLY A 36 13.66 -10.55 9.66
N ASP A 37 13.55 -9.21 9.63
CA ASP A 37 12.36 -8.51 10.11
C ASP A 37 11.32 -8.27 9.02
N SER A 38 11.71 -8.37 7.75
CA SER A 38 10.82 -8.07 6.63
C SER A 38 9.61 -9.00 6.58
N ASP A 39 9.76 -10.24 7.04
CA ASP A 39 8.68 -11.22 7.05
C ASP A 39 7.57 -10.88 8.05
N SER A 40 7.83 -9.96 8.96
CA SER A 40 6.86 -9.53 9.98
C SER A 40 6.05 -8.31 9.56
N VAL A 41 6.33 -7.75 8.39
CA VAL A 41 5.58 -6.61 7.86
C VAL A 41 4.35 -7.13 7.11
N GLU A 42 3.17 -6.69 7.53
CA GLU A 42 1.93 -7.04 6.86
C GLU A 42 1.41 -5.85 6.05
N VAL A 43 1.02 -6.12 4.81
CA VAL A 43 0.42 -5.13 3.92
C VAL A 43 -0.95 -5.65 3.51
N ARG A 44 -1.99 -4.88 3.81
CA ARG A 44 -3.36 -5.21 3.42
C ARG A 44 -3.82 -4.23 2.37
N ILE A 45 -4.28 -4.74 1.24
CA ILE A 45 -4.75 -3.92 0.13
C ILE A 45 -6.19 -4.32 -0.20
N SER A 46 -7.10 -3.36 -0.14
CA SER A 46 -8.51 -3.55 -0.49
C SER A 46 -8.82 -2.75 -1.75
N LEU A 47 -9.50 -3.39 -2.67
CA LEU A 47 -9.89 -2.79 -3.96
C LEU A 47 -11.38 -2.99 -4.18
N GLU A 48 -12.09 -1.92 -4.53
CA GLU A 48 -13.51 -1.99 -4.86
C GLU A 48 -13.86 -0.96 -5.92
N LYS A 49 -15.04 -1.12 -6.52
CA LYS A 49 -15.56 -0.12 -7.45
C LYS A 49 -15.99 1.11 -6.67
N SER A 50 -15.65 2.28 -7.19
CA SER A 50 -16.11 3.53 -6.60
C SER A 50 -17.61 3.69 -6.80
N LYS A 51 -18.29 4.13 -5.75
CA LYS A 51 -19.72 4.47 -5.80
C LYS A 51 -19.95 5.89 -6.28
N HIS A 52 -18.89 6.67 -6.42
CA HIS A 52 -18.95 8.06 -6.84
C HIS A 52 -18.50 8.19 -8.29
N HIS A 53 -19.28 8.89 -9.09
CA HIS A 53 -18.97 9.05 -10.51
C HIS A 53 -17.91 10.10 -10.80
N SER A 54 -17.54 10.89 -9.83
CA SER A 54 -16.65 12.05 -10.02
C SER A 54 -15.24 11.89 -9.47
N GLY A 55 -14.84 10.73 -9.01
CA GLY A 55 -13.55 10.57 -8.35
C GLY A 55 -12.66 9.45 -8.87
N GLY A 56 -13.06 8.79 -9.95
CA GLY A 56 -12.34 7.63 -10.46
C GLY A 56 -13.20 6.38 -10.36
N ARG A 57 -12.78 5.32 -11.06
CA ARG A 57 -13.54 4.07 -11.15
C ARG A 57 -13.36 3.14 -9.97
N PHE A 58 -12.20 3.23 -9.32
CA PHE A 58 -11.82 2.29 -8.28
C PHE A 58 -11.42 3.02 -7.01
N CYS A 59 -11.80 2.44 -5.87
CA CYS A 59 -11.30 2.85 -4.57
C CYS A 59 -10.29 1.82 -4.12
N ALA A 60 -9.12 2.28 -3.68
CA ALA A 60 -8.09 1.41 -3.17
C ALA A 60 -7.65 1.90 -1.79
N GLU A 61 -7.45 0.96 -0.89
CA GLU A 61 -7.01 1.24 0.47
C GLU A 61 -5.86 0.31 0.80
N ALA A 62 -4.83 0.84 1.42
CA ALA A 62 -3.69 0.03 1.84
C ALA A 62 -3.32 0.34 3.29
N GLY A 63 -3.08 -0.71 4.05
CA GLY A 63 -2.58 -0.60 5.42
C GLY A 63 -1.28 -1.37 5.54
N VAL A 64 -0.29 -0.76 6.18
CA VAL A 64 1.01 -1.38 6.44
C VAL A 64 1.22 -1.43 7.95
N THR A 65 1.47 -2.62 8.47
CA THR A 65 1.77 -2.81 9.89
C THR A 65 3.20 -3.29 10.03
N SER A 66 4.00 -2.51 10.75
CA SER A 66 5.41 -2.79 11.00
C SER A 66 5.59 -3.45 12.36
N PRO A 67 6.51 -4.42 12.50
CA PRO A 67 6.80 -5.03 13.80
C PRO A 67 7.40 -4.04 14.80
N HIS A 68 7.93 -2.92 14.32
CA HIS A 68 8.53 -1.89 15.18
C HIS A 68 7.54 -0.80 15.59
N GLY A 69 6.23 -1.08 15.46
CA GLY A 69 5.17 -0.24 15.99
C GLY A 69 4.58 0.76 15.01
N GLY A 70 5.13 0.90 13.82
CA GLY A 70 4.58 1.79 12.83
C GLY A 70 3.36 1.20 12.14
N LYS A 71 2.28 1.99 12.07
CA LYS A 71 1.09 1.65 11.30
C LYS A 71 0.82 2.78 10.33
N PHE A 72 0.68 2.41 9.07
CA PHE A 72 0.51 3.39 7.99
C PHE A 72 -0.73 3.01 7.19
N HIS A 73 -1.46 4.01 6.73
CA HIS A 73 -2.70 3.79 6.01
C HIS A 73 -2.88 4.85 4.93
N ALA A 74 -3.35 4.43 3.77
CA ALA A 74 -3.65 5.35 2.68
C ALA A 74 -4.87 4.87 1.91
N GLU A 75 -5.59 5.81 1.32
CA GLU A 75 -6.79 5.55 0.54
C GLU A 75 -6.77 6.46 -0.68
N VAL A 76 -7.08 5.90 -1.85
CA VAL A 76 -7.09 6.66 -3.10
C VAL A 76 -8.27 6.24 -3.97
N MET A 77 -8.65 7.12 -4.89
CA MET A 77 -9.61 6.84 -5.95
C MET A 77 -8.96 7.17 -7.29
N GLU A 78 -8.89 6.19 -8.17
CA GLU A 78 -8.25 6.36 -9.48
C GLU A 78 -8.95 5.50 -10.54
N ASP A 79 -8.68 5.82 -11.82
CA ASP A 79 -9.31 5.13 -12.95
C ASP A 79 -8.70 3.78 -13.29
N THR A 80 -7.48 3.52 -12.84
CA THR A 80 -6.77 2.26 -13.11
C THR A 80 -6.11 1.74 -11.85
N PHE A 81 -5.86 0.42 -11.79
CA PHE A 81 -5.15 -0.17 -10.66
C PHE A 81 -3.70 0.31 -10.59
N GLN A 82 -3.07 0.57 -11.74
CA GLN A 82 -1.71 1.09 -11.77
C GLN A 82 -1.61 2.44 -11.08
N LYS A 83 -2.56 3.34 -11.37
CA LYS A 83 -2.61 4.64 -10.70
C LYS A 83 -2.89 4.51 -9.22
N CYS A 84 -3.78 3.58 -8.84
CA CYS A 84 -4.04 3.29 -7.44
C CYS A 84 -2.77 2.86 -6.71
N ALA A 85 -2.01 1.93 -7.29
CA ALA A 85 -0.77 1.44 -6.69
C ALA A 85 0.26 2.56 -6.53
N ASP A 86 0.43 3.38 -7.57
CA ASP A 86 1.40 4.47 -7.55
C ASP A 86 1.04 5.52 -6.49
N GLU A 87 -0.22 5.91 -6.42
CA GLU A 87 -0.69 6.89 -5.44
C GLU A 87 -0.62 6.37 -4.01
N LEU A 88 -1.01 5.13 -3.79
CA LEU A 88 -0.92 4.50 -2.46
C LEU A 88 0.53 4.45 -2.00
N LYS A 89 1.43 4.09 -2.89
CA LYS A 89 2.87 4.05 -2.58
C LYS A 89 3.38 5.42 -2.15
N LEU A 90 3.01 6.46 -2.90
CA LEU A 90 3.45 7.83 -2.59
C LEU A 90 2.94 8.29 -1.23
N LYS A 91 1.68 8.02 -0.92
CA LYS A 91 1.10 8.39 0.36
C LYS A 91 1.72 7.64 1.53
N LEU A 92 1.92 6.33 1.36
CA LEU A 92 2.56 5.51 2.39
C LEU A 92 4.01 5.90 2.60
N ARG A 93 4.73 6.19 1.52
CA ARG A 93 6.11 6.66 1.59
C ARG A 93 6.22 7.93 2.42
N ALA A 94 5.34 8.88 2.19
CA ALA A 94 5.33 10.14 2.94
C ALA A 94 5.11 9.90 4.43
N GLN A 95 4.18 9.00 4.78
CA GLN A 95 3.90 8.65 6.17
C GLN A 95 5.09 7.96 6.83
N ILE A 96 5.72 7.03 6.13
CA ILE A 96 6.88 6.30 6.64
C ILE A 96 8.06 7.24 6.87
N GLU A 97 8.33 8.12 5.91
CA GLU A 97 9.41 9.10 6.04
C GLU A 97 9.16 10.06 7.21
N GLY A 98 7.91 10.51 7.39
CA GLY A 98 7.54 11.34 8.51
C GLY A 98 7.72 10.64 9.86
N PHE A 99 7.36 9.37 9.92
CA PHE A 99 7.55 8.54 11.12
C PHE A 99 9.02 8.40 11.49
N HIS A 100 9.88 8.11 10.51
CA HIS A 100 11.32 7.99 10.73
C HIS A 100 11.94 9.33 11.12
N GLY A 101 11.48 10.41 10.52
CA GLY A 101 11.94 11.75 10.89
C GLY A 101 11.68 12.06 12.35
N LYS A 102 10.49 11.70 12.86
CA LYS A 102 10.14 11.90 14.27
C LYS A 102 10.97 11.05 15.21
N ARG A 103 11.36 9.85 14.80
CA ARG A 103 12.17 8.94 15.63
C ARG A 103 13.61 9.38 15.77
N LYS A 104 14.11 10.18 14.86
CA LYS A 104 15.50 10.66 14.89
C LYS A 104 15.71 11.82 15.86
N GLU A 105 14.63 12.38 16.35
CA GLU A 105 14.69 13.40 17.36
C GLU A 105 14.70 12.77 18.76
#